data_03533e69dc1bf6dc5cc2141073614bad
#
_entry.id   03533e69dc1bf6dc5cc2141073614bad
#
_cell.length_a   1.000
_cell.length_b   1.000
_cell.length_c   1.000
_cell.angle_alpha   90.00
_cell.angle_beta   90.00
_cell.angle_gamma   90.00
#
_symmetry.space_group_name_H-M   'P 1'
#
loop_
_entity.id
_entity.type
_entity.pdbx_description
1 polymer ?
#
loop_
_entity_poly.entity_id
_entity_poly.type
_entity_poly.pdbx_seq_one_letter_code
_entity_poly.pdbx_strand_id
1 'polypeptide(L)'
;MKQFALITGASSGIGEQICHSLAKRGFNVILTSRTESKLKTISEKISFKYGVETAYFSCDLSKKNSPKKIFNFCDSNNYDVDVLVNNAGYALPNTFEKNSVEDEENCIRVLGTSVISLTKLFVRDMIKNNRGKIMIVSSVAAFAPPAAIQVMYGPLKTFMNRFSEALNINYNSKGITSTALCPGYTITNFHTASGVQDEMDSVPKFLKKSAKRIAEEGVEGMLNGQKIIVPTKTWKIIVFLIKIVPQFI
;
A
#
# COMPACT_ATOMS: atom_id res chain seq x y z
N MET A 1 8.28 -21.80 -11.54
CA MET A 1 7.48 -21.63 -10.31
C MET A 1 6.43 -20.56 -10.55
N LYS A 2 5.24 -20.72 -10.00
CA LYS A 2 4.15 -19.73 -10.11
C LYS A 2 4.48 -18.52 -9.25
N GLN A 3 4.47 -17.33 -9.83
CA GLN A 3 4.72 -16.09 -9.10
C GLN A 3 3.44 -15.60 -8.44
N PHE A 4 3.48 -15.39 -7.13
CA PHE A 4 2.35 -14.83 -6.38
C PHE A 4 2.64 -13.40 -5.92
N ALA A 5 1.62 -12.57 -5.99
CA ALA A 5 1.59 -11.25 -5.40
C ALA A 5 0.60 -11.24 -4.22
N LEU A 6 1.05 -10.86 -3.04
CA LEU A 6 0.21 -10.65 -1.85
C LEU A 6 -0.11 -9.16 -1.70
N ILE A 7 -1.40 -8.83 -1.67
CA ILE A 7 -1.87 -7.44 -1.57
C ILE A 7 -2.71 -7.25 -0.31
N THR A 8 -2.31 -6.33 0.56
CA THR A 8 -3.10 -5.94 1.74
C THR A 8 -4.07 -4.80 1.39
N GLY A 9 -5.24 -4.76 2.04
CA GLY A 9 -6.27 -3.78 1.74
C GLY A 9 -6.88 -3.95 0.34
N ALA A 10 -6.97 -5.21 -0.14
CA ALA A 10 -7.35 -5.55 -1.50
C ALA A 10 -8.86 -5.49 -1.80
N SER A 11 -9.71 -5.15 -0.82
CA SER A 11 -11.17 -5.18 -0.97
C SER A 11 -11.78 -3.95 -1.64
N SER A 12 -10.97 -2.94 -1.99
CA SER A 12 -11.44 -1.72 -2.66
C SER A 12 -10.26 -0.82 -3.09
N GLY A 13 -10.58 0.21 -3.89
CA GLY A 13 -9.70 1.33 -4.18
C GLY A 13 -8.38 0.94 -4.85
N ILE A 14 -7.27 1.51 -4.37
CA ILE A 14 -5.94 1.28 -4.95
C ILE A 14 -5.54 -0.19 -4.86
N GLY A 15 -5.79 -0.85 -3.70
CA GLY A 15 -5.42 -2.26 -3.50
C GLY A 15 -6.11 -3.20 -4.47
N GLU A 16 -7.43 -3.05 -4.67
CA GLU A 16 -8.19 -3.80 -5.66
C GLU A 16 -7.64 -3.59 -7.08
N GLN A 17 -7.36 -2.33 -7.44
CA GLN A 17 -6.82 -2.02 -8.77
C GLN A 17 -5.39 -2.53 -8.97
N ILE A 18 -4.57 -2.61 -7.92
CA ILE A 18 -3.25 -3.26 -7.95
C ILE A 18 -3.41 -4.75 -8.22
N CYS A 19 -4.38 -5.45 -7.59
CA CYS A 19 -4.68 -6.85 -7.90
C CYS A 19 -5.01 -7.03 -9.39
N HIS A 20 -5.88 -6.20 -9.95
CA HIS A 20 -6.20 -6.23 -11.38
C HIS A 20 -4.98 -5.96 -12.27
N SER A 21 -4.14 -4.99 -11.89
CA SER A 21 -2.96 -4.61 -12.67
C SER A 21 -1.89 -5.71 -12.69
N LEU A 22 -1.68 -6.40 -11.56
CA LEU A 22 -0.75 -7.51 -11.46
C LEU A 22 -1.29 -8.77 -12.18
N ALA A 23 -2.56 -9.10 -11.98
CA ALA A 23 -3.22 -10.23 -12.64
C ALA A 23 -3.19 -10.09 -14.18
N LYS A 24 -3.43 -8.88 -14.71
CA LYS A 24 -3.30 -8.59 -16.15
C LYS A 24 -1.89 -8.88 -16.70
N ARG A 25 -0.87 -8.84 -15.84
CA ARG A 25 0.54 -9.13 -16.18
C ARG A 25 0.95 -10.57 -15.90
N GLY A 26 -0.03 -11.45 -15.59
CA GLY A 26 0.18 -12.88 -15.39
C GLY A 26 0.58 -13.30 -13.97
N PHE A 27 0.60 -12.37 -13.00
CA PHE A 27 0.82 -12.73 -11.60
C PHE A 27 -0.42 -13.41 -11.02
N ASN A 28 -0.23 -14.49 -10.27
CA ASN A 28 -1.24 -14.99 -9.36
C ASN A 28 -1.38 -14.01 -8.18
N VAL A 29 -2.58 -13.84 -7.63
CA VAL A 29 -2.81 -12.82 -6.60
C VAL A 29 -3.45 -13.38 -5.34
N ILE A 30 -2.93 -12.95 -4.19
CA ILE A 30 -3.47 -13.26 -2.87
C ILE A 30 -4.00 -11.95 -2.29
N LEU A 31 -5.32 -11.92 -2.07
CA LEU A 31 -6.03 -10.75 -1.58
C LEU A 31 -6.23 -10.84 -0.07
N THR A 32 -5.86 -9.79 0.68
CA THR A 32 -6.19 -9.75 2.11
C THR A 32 -6.79 -8.41 2.53
N SER A 33 -7.85 -8.50 3.32
CA SER A 33 -8.54 -7.38 3.99
C SER A 33 -9.47 -7.92 5.09
N ARG A 34 -10.25 -7.03 5.72
CA ARG A 34 -11.19 -7.42 6.78
C ARG A 34 -12.48 -8.06 6.27
N THR A 35 -12.92 -7.74 5.06
CA THR A 35 -14.24 -8.13 4.54
C THR A 35 -14.13 -9.30 3.58
N GLU A 36 -14.38 -10.50 4.09
CA GLU A 36 -14.24 -11.75 3.34
C GLU A 36 -15.11 -11.83 2.09
N SER A 37 -16.40 -11.44 2.19
CA SER A 37 -17.33 -11.48 1.06
C SER A 37 -16.84 -10.63 -0.13
N LYS A 38 -16.28 -9.45 0.12
CA LYS A 38 -15.68 -8.60 -0.93
C LYS A 38 -14.45 -9.25 -1.54
N LEU A 39 -13.57 -9.82 -0.71
CA LEU A 39 -12.37 -10.51 -1.18
C LEU A 39 -12.74 -11.67 -2.11
N LYS A 40 -13.70 -12.51 -1.71
CA LYS A 40 -14.19 -13.63 -2.51
C LYS A 40 -14.69 -13.15 -3.89
N THR A 41 -15.59 -12.17 -3.90
CA THR A 41 -16.16 -11.63 -5.15
C THR A 41 -15.07 -11.07 -6.08
N ILE A 42 -14.08 -10.32 -5.53
CA ILE A 42 -12.99 -9.74 -6.32
C ILE A 42 -12.06 -10.85 -6.84
N SER A 43 -11.74 -11.82 -6.01
CA SER A 43 -10.90 -12.98 -6.34
C SER A 43 -11.50 -13.75 -7.52
N GLU A 44 -12.77 -14.10 -7.45
CA GLU A 44 -13.50 -14.81 -8.53
C GLU A 44 -13.51 -13.99 -9.84
N LYS A 45 -13.78 -12.69 -9.77
CA LYS A 45 -13.74 -11.79 -10.93
C LYS A 45 -12.36 -11.72 -11.58
N ILE A 46 -11.30 -11.64 -10.78
CA ILE A 46 -9.91 -11.56 -11.27
C ILE A 46 -9.54 -12.88 -11.95
N SER A 47 -9.79 -14.01 -11.29
CA SER A 47 -9.52 -15.34 -11.84
C SER A 47 -10.22 -15.56 -13.17
N PHE A 48 -11.53 -15.28 -13.23
CA PHE A 48 -12.31 -15.40 -14.46
C PHE A 48 -11.80 -14.49 -15.58
N LYS A 49 -11.46 -13.23 -15.25
CA LYS A 49 -11.08 -12.24 -16.25
C LYS A 49 -9.69 -12.44 -16.83
N TYR A 50 -8.73 -12.90 -16.03
CA TYR A 50 -7.31 -12.92 -16.41
C TYR A 50 -6.72 -14.33 -16.51
N GLY A 51 -7.47 -15.37 -16.10
CA GLY A 51 -7.00 -16.76 -16.15
C GLY A 51 -5.87 -17.07 -15.18
N VAL A 52 -5.70 -16.27 -14.12
CA VAL A 52 -4.67 -16.47 -13.11
C VAL A 52 -5.25 -17.15 -11.86
N GLU A 53 -4.38 -17.78 -11.09
CA GLU A 53 -4.75 -18.33 -9.80
C GLU A 53 -4.95 -17.18 -8.79
N THR A 54 -6.01 -17.28 -8.01
CA THR A 54 -6.33 -16.29 -6.99
C THR A 54 -6.65 -16.98 -5.66
N ALA A 55 -6.18 -16.38 -4.58
CA ALA A 55 -6.53 -16.78 -3.23
C ALA A 55 -6.93 -15.55 -2.41
N TYR A 56 -7.64 -15.77 -1.33
CA TYR A 56 -7.95 -14.68 -0.41
C TYR A 56 -7.89 -15.16 1.05
N PHE A 57 -7.56 -14.22 1.93
CA PHE A 57 -7.52 -14.48 3.38
C PHE A 57 -8.02 -13.24 4.14
N SER A 58 -9.12 -13.40 4.87
CA SER A 58 -9.68 -12.32 5.68
C SER A 58 -8.86 -12.11 6.95
N CYS A 59 -8.35 -10.88 7.16
CA CYS A 59 -7.52 -10.57 8.30
C CYS A 59 -7.55 -9.07 8.64
N ASP A 60 -7.58 -8.76 9.94
CA ASP A 60 -7.50 -7.39 10.45
C ASP A 60 -6.08 -7.04 10.90
N LEU A 61 -5.40 -6.17 10.16
CA LEU A 61 -4.03 -5.76 10.45
C LEU A 61 -3.88 -4.87 11.70
N SER A 62 -4.97 -4.42 12.32
CA SER A 62 -4.91 -3.80 13.65
C SER A 62 -4.59 -4.82 14.75
N LYS A 63 -4.71 -6.10 14.49
CA LYS A 63 -4.42 -7.16 15.47
C LYS A 63 -2.97 -7.63 15.37
N LYS A 64 -2.27 -7.69 16.50
CA LYS A 64 -0.82 -8.00 16.60
C LYS A 64 -0.38 -9.23 15.81
N ASN A 65 -1.18 -10.29 15.82
CA ASN A 65 -0.81 -11.58 15.22
C ASN A 65 -1.18 -11.70 13.73
N SER A 66 -1.83 -10.70 13.14
CA SER A 66 -2.33 -10.76 11.76
C SER A 66 -1.24 -10.95 10.71
N PRO A 67 -0.08 -10.28 10.79
CA PRO A 67 1.00 -10.53 9.83
C PRO A 67 1.48 -12.00 9.85
N LYS A 68 1.58 -12.60 11.03
CA LYS A 68 1.95 -14.02 11.18
C LYS A 68 0.89 -14.96 10.60
N LYS A 69 -0.41 -14.66 10.80
CA LYS A 69 -1.51 -15.45 10.23
C LYS A 69 -1.49 -15.42 8.71
N ILE A 70 -1.27 -14.24 8.10
CA ILE A 70 -1.16 -14.08 6.65
C ILE A 70 0.06 -14.87 6.12
N PHE A 71 1.20 -14.77 6.77
CA PHE A 71 2.39 -15.54 6.38
C PHE A 71 2.14 -17.04 6.44
N ASN A 72 1.59 -17.54 7.56
CA ASN A 72 1.27 -18.96 7.73
C ASN A 72 0.26 -19.45 6.69
N PHE A 73 -0.73 -18.64 6.32
CA PHE A 73 -1.65 -18.96 5.24
C PHE A 73 -0.92 -19.17 3.91
N CYS A 74 -0.01 -18.27 3.55
CA CYS A 74 0.77 -18.41 2.33
C CYS A 74 1.69 -19.65 2.38
N ASP A 75 2.39 -19.85 3.48
CA ASP A 75 3.30 -20.97 3.70
C ASP A 75 2.59 -22.32 3.62
N SER A 76 1.47 -22.48 4.34
CA SER A 76 0.68 -23.72 4.38
C SER A 76 0.06 -24.11 3.02
N ASN A 77 -0.11 -23.14 2.12
CA ASN A 77 -0.63 -23.36 0.77
C ASN A 77 0.48 -23.38 -0.30
N ASN A 78 1.75 -23.32 0.10
CA ASN A 78 2.91 -23.28 -0.79
C ASN A 78 2.85 -22.14 -1.81
N TYR A 79 2.36 -20.96 -1.40
CA TYR A 79 2.38 -19.77 -2.22
C TYR A 79 3.72 -19.06 -2.11
N ASP A 80 4.52 -19.11 -3.18
CA ASP A 80 5.81 -18.41 -3.28
C ASP A 80 5.55 -16.92 -3.60
N VAL A 81 5.64 -16.06 -2.59
CA VAL A 81 5.29 -14.64 -2.68
C VAL A 81 6.50 -13.84 -3.17
N ASP A 82 6.54 -13.56 -4.48
CA ASP A 82 7.56 -12.73 -5.11
C ASP A 82 7.27 -11.22 -5.05
N VAL A 83 6.00 -10.85 -4.88
CA VAL A 83 5.54 -9.47 -4.78
C VAL A 83 4.73 -9.26 -3.51
N LEU A 84 5.21 -8.38 -2.63
CA LEU A 84 4.48 -7.96 -1.43
C LEU A 84 4.01 -6.53 -1.58
N VAL A 85 2.69 -6.30 -1.54
CA VAL A 85 2.08 -4.97 -1.59
C VAL A 85 1.47 -4.62 -0.24
N ASN A 86 2.17 -3.81 0.54
CA ASN A 86 1.67 -3.20 1.76
C ASN A 86 0.82 -1.97 1.40
N ASN A 87 -0.48 -2.17 1.15
CA ASN A 87 -1.40 -1.12 0.75
C ASN A 87 -2.45 -0.78 1.81
N ALA A 88 -2.78 -1.70 2.71
CA ALA A 88 -3.78 -1.44 3.75
C ALA A 88 -3.47 -0.18 4.55
N GLY A 89 -4.48 0.65 4.76
CA GLY A 89 -4.33 1.88 5.51
C GLY A 89 -5.63 2.67 5.61
N TYR A 90 -5.67 3.56 6.56
CA TYR A 90 -6.74 4.55 6.78
C TYR A 90 -6.14 5.76 7.50
N ALA A 91 -6.90 6.84 7.58
CA ALA A 91 -6.57 8.00 8.39
C ALA A 91 -7.66 8.21 9.44
N LEU A 92 -7.32 8.86 10.56
CA LEU A 92 -8.27 9.17 11.62
C LEU A 92 -8.94 10.52 11.33
N PRO A 93 -10.27 10.65 11.55
CA PRO A 93 -11.04 11.80 11.09
C PRO A 93 -10.91 13.02 11.98
N ASN A 94 -10.50 12.85 13.23
CA ASN A 94 -10.55 13.90 14.24
C ASN A 94 -9.18 14.58 14.45
N THR A 95 -9.19 15.67 15.20
CA THR A 95 -7.99 16.26 15.79
C THR A 95 -7.40 15.29 16.84
N PHE A 96 -6.10 15.41 17.10
CA PHE A 96 -5.34 14.45 17.90
C PHE A 96 -5.94 14.19 19.29
N GLU A 97 -6.37 15.24 19.97
CA GLU A 97 -6.94 15.16 21.33
C GLU A 97 -8.33 14.50 21.39
N LYS A 98 -9.00 14.34 20.23
CA LYS A 98 -10.33 13.70 20.14
C LYS A 98 -10.27 12.22 19.78
N ASN A 99 -9.15 11.75 19.27
CA ASN A 99 -8.96 10.34 19.02
C ASN A 99 -8.60 9.62 20.32
N SER A 100 -9.03 8.38 20.47
CA SER A 100 -8.56 7.56 21.59
C SER A 100 -7.12 7.12 21.36
N VAL A 101 -6.40 6.82 22.44
CA VAL A 101 -5.05 6.20 22.34
C VAL A 101 -5.10 4.90 21.55
N GLU A 102 -6.16 4.11 21.74
CA GLU A 102 -6.34 2.85 21.02
C GLU A 102 -6.49 3.06 19.50
N ASP A 103 -7.19 4.12 19.06
CA ASP A 103 -7.33 4.44 17.63
C ASP A 103 -5.98 4.83 17.03
N GLU A 104 -5.19 5.66 17.73
CA GLU A 104 -3.84 6.02 17.28
C GLU A 104 -2.91 4.82 17.23
N GLU A 105 -2.93 3.95 18.25
CA GLU A 105 -2.15 2.71 18.26
C GLU A 105 -2.56 1.76 17.14
N ASN A 106 -3.87 1.61 16.86
CA ASN A 106 -4.36 0.80 15.76
C ASN A 106 -3.93 1.37 14.41
N CYS A 107 -3.94 2.69 14.24
CA CYS A 107 -3.45 3.37 13.06
C CYS A 107 -1.94 3.10 12.85
N ILE A 108 -1.13 3.28 13.90
CA ILE A 108 0.31 2.94 13.89
C ILE A 108 0.52 1.46 13.55
N ARG A 109 -0.31 0.58 14.09
CA ARG A 109 -0.22 -0.86 13.85
C ARG A 109 -0.48 -1.19 12.39
N VAL A 110 -1.53 -0.64 11.79
CA VAL A 110 -1.86 -0.89 10.38
C VAL A 110 -0.85 -0.24 9.44
N LEU A 111 -0.49 1.02 9.65
CA LEU A 111 0.39 1.78 8.75
C LEU A 111 1.88 1.56 9.01
N GLY A 112 2.29 1.11 10.19
CA GLY A 112 3.68 0.96 10.58
C GLY A 112 4.06 -0.48 10.87
N THR A 113 3.67 -1.00 12.05
CA THR A 113 4.18 -2.28 12.55
C THR A 113 3.77 -3.48 11.70
N SER A 114 2.57 -3.47 11.09
CA SER A 114 2.15 -4.55 10.18
C SER A 114 3.00 -4.57 8.90
N VAL A 115 3.33 -3.39 8.37
CA VAL A 115 4.20 -3.24 7.19
C VAL A 115 5.60 -3.81 7.48
N ILE A 116 6.19 -3.45 8.64
CA ILE A 116 7.48 -3.99 9.07
C ILE A 116 7.40 -5.51 9.20
N SER A 117 6.36 -6.01 9.89
CA SER A 117 6.22 -7.43 10.20
C SER A 117 6.03 -8.29 8.96
N LEU A 118 5.14 -7.90 8.04
CA LEU A 118 4.94 -8.58 6.77
C LEU A 118 6.23 -8.57 5.94
N THR A 119 6.84 -7.40 5.79
CA THR A 119 8.11 -7.28 5.05
C THR A 119 9.17 -8.21 5.64
N LYS A 120 9.32 -8.24 6.97
CA LYS A 120 10.32 -9.08 7.65
C LYS A 120 10.06 -10.58 7.47
N LEU A 121 8.81 -10.99 7.43
CA LEU A 121 8.43 -12.39 7.21
C LEU A 121 8.76 -12.84 5.78
N PHE A 122 8.31 -12.08 4.78
CA PHE A 122 8.46 -12.47 3.37
C PHE A 122 9.84 -12.20 2.79
N VAL A 123 10.58 -11.18 3.24
CA VAL A 123 11.90 -10.85 2.69
C VAL A 123 12.91 -11.99 2.84
N ARG A 124 12.74 -12.87 3.83
CA ARG A 124 13.63 -14.03 4.03
C ARG A 124 13.59 -15.01 2.87
N ASP A 125 12.39 -15.30 2.37
CA ASP A 125 12.21 -16.20 1.24
C ASP A 125 12.59 -15.51 -0.09
N MET A 126 12.31 -14.22 -0.22
CA MET A 126 12.81 -13.41 -1.33
C MET A 126 14.35 -13.42 -1.41
N ILE A 127 15.06 -13.36 -0.27
CA ILE A 127 16.53 -13.45 -0.22
C ILE A 127 17.01 -14.82 -0.71
N LYS A 128 16.39 -15.91 -0.24
CA LYS A 128 16.75 -17.27 -0.68
C LYS A 128 16.58 -17.45 -2.18
N ASN A 129 15.55 -16.83 -2.74
CA ASN A 129 15.21 -16.93 -4.16
C ASN A 129 15.93 -15.90 -5.03
N ASN A 130 16.75 -15.00 -4.45
CA ASN A 130 17.39 -13.86 -5.11
C ASN A 130 16.43 -13.03 -5.98
N ARG A 131 15.17 -12.92 -5.57
CA ARG A 131 14.14 -12.16 -6.26
C ARG A 131 13.06 -11.71 -5.30
N GLY A 132 12.61 -10.48 -5.45
CA GLY A 132 11.50 -9.95 -4.68
C GLY A 132 11.18 -8.51 -5.04
N LYS A 133 9.90 -8.17 -4.97
CA LYS A 133 9.43 -6.80 -5.15
C LYS A 133 8.50 -6.43 -4.01
N ILE A 134 8.85 -5.35 -3.33
CA ILE A 134 8.06 -4.83 -2.22
C ILE A 134 7.49 -3.49 -2.67
N MET A 135 6.17 -3.33 -2.57
CA MET A 135 5.52 -2.03 -2.71
C MET A 135 4.96 -1.60 -1.35
N ILE A 136 5.23 -0.37 -0.97
CA ILE A 136 4.63 0.26 0.21
C ILE A 136 3.80 1.44 -0.28
N VAL A 137 2.48 1.37 -0.11
CA VAL A 137 1.58 2.46 -0.51
C VAL A 137 1.61 3.55 0.55
N SER A 138 2.43 4.54 0.28
CA SER A 138 2.60 5.76 1.05
C SER A 138 1.58 6.84 0.65
N SER A 139 1.99 8.08 0.54
CA SER A 139 1.18 9.24 0.13
C SER A 139 2.07 10.41 -0.24
N VAL A 140 1.55 11.39 -0.99
CA VAL A 140 2.18 12.72 -1.12
C VAL A 140 2.26 13.45 0.22
N ALA A 141 1.43 13.08 1.20
CA ALA A 141 1.51 13.59 2.58
C ALA A 141 2.87 13.32 3.23
N ALA A 142 3.64 12.34 2.75
CA ALA A 142 5.02 12.10 3.19
C ALA A 142 5.99 13.22 2.84
N PHE A 143 5.61 14.14 1.97
CA PHE A 143 6.42 15.29 1.54
C PHE A 143 5.83 16.63 1.98
N ALA A 144 4.55 16.63 2.40
CA ALA A 144 3.85 17.83 2.80
C ALA A 144 4.27 18.30 4.20
N PRO A 145 4.09 19.59 4.52
CA PRO A 145 4.17 20.07 5.90
C PRO A 145 3.19 19.35 6.81
N PRO A 146 3.41 19.35 8.14
CA PRO A 146 2.48 18.78 9.11
C PRO A 146 1.07 19.38 8.97
N ALA A 147 0.06 18.54 9.13
CA ALA A 147 -1.34 18.94 9.09
C ALA A 147 -1.96 18.97 10.50
N ALA A 148 -2.91 19.87 10.74
CA ALA A 148 -3.62 19.97 12.03
C ALA A 148 -4.56 18.79 12.29
N ILE A 149 -5.10 18.19 11.23
CA ILE A 149 -5.91 16.98 11.28
C ILE A 149 -5.07 15.80 10.79
N GLN A 150 -5.36 14.60 11.28
CA GLN A 150 -4.61 13.39 10.89
C GLN A 150 -3.11 13.48 11.27
N VAL A 151 -2.82 13.95 12.45
CA VAL A 151 -1.46 14.27 12.93
C VAL A 151 -0.45 13.13 12.71
N MET A 152 -0.86 11.87 12.90
CA MET A 152 0.01 10.71 12.70
C MET A 152 0.14 10.26 11.24
N TYR A 153 -0.75 10.69 10.35
CA TYR A 153 -0.76 10.20 8.98
C TYR A 153 0.49 10.61 8.17
N GLY A 154 0.80 11.91 8.14
CA GLY A 154 2.00 12.42 7.50
C GLY A 154 3.29 11.79 8.01
N PRO A 155 3.55 11.80 9.34
CA PRO A 155 4.70 11.12 9.95
C PRO A 155 4.82 9.65 9.58
N LEU A 156 3.72 8.88 9.63
CA LEU A 156 3.71 7.46 9.25
C LEU A 156 4.00 7.25 7.76
N LYS A 157 3.50 8.12 6.89
CA LYS A 157 3.79 8.05 5.45
C LYS A 157 5.25 8.43 5.14
N THR A 158 5.83 9.37 5.89
CA THR A 158 7.26 9.68 5.83
C THR A 158 8.10 8.49 6.29
N PHE A 159 7.74 7.87 7.40
CA PHE A 159 8.35 6.62 7.86
C PHE A 159 8.34 5.54 6.76
N MET A 160 7.18 5.33 6.10
CA MET A 160 7.06 4.35 5.03
C MET A 160 8.02 4.61 3.87
N ASN A 161 8.20 5.88 3.44
CA ASN A 161 9.13 6.24 2.39
C ASN A 161 10.58 5.90 2.81
N ARG A 162 10.99 6.31 4.01
CA ARG A 162 12.34 6.04 4.52
C ARG A 162 12.60 4.56 4.74
N PHE A 163 11.60 3.82 5.23
CA PHE A 163 11.69 2.38 5.36
C PHE A 163 11.88 1.69 4.00
N SER A 164 11.12 2.08 2.98
CA SER A 164 11.28 1.57 1.62
C SER A 164 12.68 1.87 1.04
N GLU A 165 13.20 3.07 1.25
CA GLU A 165 14.57 3.44 0.82
C GLU A 165 15.62 2.57 1.52
N ALA A 166 15.50 2.37 2.83
CA ALA A 166 16.41 1.52 3.60
C ALA A 166 16.39 0.05 3.14
N LEU A 167 15.23 -0.48 2.79
CA LEU A 167 15.11 -1.82 2.20
C LEU A 167 15.90 -1.95 0.88
N ASN A 168 15.85 -0.94 0.02
CA ASN A 168 16.64 -0.94 -1.22
C ASN A 168 18.14 -0.94 -0.94
N ILE A 169 18.62 -0.15 0.03
CA ILE A 169 20.05 -0.11 0.39
C ILE A 169 20.51 -1.49 0.86
N ASN A 170 19.67 -2.19 1.65
CA ASN A 170 20.06 -3.46 2.26
C ASN A 170 19.90 -4.67 1.33
N TYR A 171 18.97 -4.63 0.38
CA TYR A 171 18.55 -5.86 -0.33
C TYR A 171 18.63 -5.79 -1.86
N ASN A 172 18.94 -4.63 -2.46
CA ASN A 172 19.02 -4.53 -3.92
C ASN A 172 20.08 -5.48 -4.51
N SER A 173 21.25 -5.60 -3.88
CA SER A 173 22.29 -6.55 -4.29
C SER A 173 21.86 -8.02 -4.19
N LYS A 174 20.74 -8.30 -3.51
CA LYS A 174 20.14 -9.63 -3.37
C LYS A 174 18.92 -9.83 -4.28
N GLY A 175 18.79 -9.01 -5.34
CA GLY A 175 17.70 -9.11 -6.30
C GLY A 175 16.33 -8.63 -5.78
N ILE A 176 16.29 -7.88 -4.65
CA ILE A 176 15.05 -7.39 -4.06
C ILE A 176 14.98 -5.88 -4.19
N THR A 177 13.86 -5.38 -4.71
CA THR A 177 13.59 -3.94 -4.80
C THR A 177 12.40 -3.55 -3.92
N SER A 178 12.45 -2.34 -3.36
CA SER A 178 11.32 -1.75 -2.63
C SER A 178 10.92 -0.42 -3.26
N THR A 179 9.63 -0.23 -3.44
CA THR A 179 9.02 0.94 -4.07
C THR A 179 8.04 1.59 -3.13
N ALA A 180 8.24 2.86 -2.80
CA ALA A 180 7.24 3.68 -2.16
C ALA A 180 6.32 4.30 -3.23
N LEU A 181 5.07 3.87 -3.28
CA LEU A 181 4.04 4.48 -4.09
C LEU A 181 3.41 5.62 -3.30
N CYS A 182 3.49 6.85 -3.80
CA CYS A 182 3.03 8.07 -3.13
C CYS A 182 1.87 8.72 -3.89
N PRO A 183 0.64 8.20 -3.78
CA PRO A 183 -0.53 8.81 -4.41
C PRO A 183 -0.84 10.19 -3.83
N GLY A 184 -1.36 11.07 -4.69
CA GLY A 184 -2.13 12.23 -4.25
C GLY A 184 -3.60 11.87 -4.05
N TYR A 185 -4.50 12.86 -4.11
CA TYR A 185 -5.93 12.62 -3.97
C TYR A 185 -6.44 11.62 -4.99
N THR A 186 -6.97 10.51 -4.49
CA THR A 186 -7.40 9.37 -5.29
C THR A 186 -8.87 9.08 -5.05
N ILE A 187 -9.65 8.97 -6.11
CA ILE A 187 -11.09 8.65 -6.02
C ILE A 187 -11.24 7.20 -5.58
N THR A 188 -11.54 7.01 -4.29
CA THR A 188 -11.73 5.71 -3.63
C THR A 188 -12.66 5.89 -2.43
N ASN A 189 -13.06 4.80 -1.81
CA ASN A 189 -13.79 4.83 -0.53
C ASN A 189 -12.89 5.15 0.68
N PHE A 190 -11.61 5.47 0.48
CA PHE A 190 -10.67 5.78 1.56
C PHE A 190 -11.13 6.99 2.36
N HIS A 191 -11.50 8.07 1.69
CA HIS A 191 -11.91 9.32 2.35
C HIS A 191 -13.21 9.15 3.13
N THR A 192 -14.19 8.43 2.56
CA THR A 192 -15.43 8.08 3.27
C THR A 192 -15.15 7.20 4.49
N ALA A 193 -14.31 6.18 4.34
CA ALA A 193 -13.95 5.27 5.43
C ALA A 193 -13.10 5.95 6.52
N SER A 194 -12.39 7.03 6.18
CA SER A 194 -11.60 7.85 7.11
C SER A 194 -12.37 9.07 7.65
N GLY A 195 -13.66 9.22 7.32
CA GLY A 195 -14.50 10.32 7.81
C GLY A 195 -14.13 11.71 7.27
N VAL A 196 -13.40 11.80 6.15
CA VAL A 196 -12.92 13.07 5.56
C VAL A 196 -13.41 13.26 4.12
N GLN A 197 -14.63 12.81 3.84
CA GLN A 197 -15.22 12.90 2.50
C GLN A 197 -15.44 14.35 2.07
N ASP A 198 -15.87 15.23 2.97
CA ASP A 198 -16.11 16.65 2.69
C ASP A 198 -14.82 17.35 2.23
N GLU A 199 -13.68 17.03 2.88
CA GLU A 199 -12.38 17.54 2.45
C GLU A 199 -12.07 17.05 1.02
N MET A 200 -12.31 15.76 0.76
CA MET A 200 -12.11 15.21 -0.58
C MET A 200 -12.99 15.90 -1.61
N ASP A 201 -14.24 16.23 -1.27
CA ASP A 201 -15.18 16.85 -2.20
C ASP A 201 -14.77 18.28 -2.55
N SER A 202 -14.14 19.01 -1.61
CA SER A 202 -13.62 20.36 -1.82
C SER A 202 -12.37 20.41 -2.73
N VAL A 203 -11.64 19.31 -2.89
CA VAL A 203 -10.42 19.25 -3.70
C VAL A 203 -10.75 19.47 -5.19
N PRO A 204 -10.02 20.34 -5.91
CA PRO A 204 -10.21 20.54 -7.35
C PRO A 204 -10.10 19.24 -8.17
N LYS A 205 -10.97 19.07 -9.17
CA LYS A 205 -11.03 17.85 -9.99
C LYS A 205 -9.70 17.47 -10.65
N PHE A 206 -8.90 18.44 -11.06
CA PHE A 206 -7.62 18.18 -11.72
C PHE A 206 -6.58 17.51 -10.80
N LEU A 207 -6.71 17.65 -9.47
CA LEU A 207 -5.88 16.99 -8.47
C LEU A 207 -6.34 15.56 -8.15
N LYS A 208 -7.60 15.24 -8.43
CA LYS A 208 -8.19 13.91 -8.18
C LYS A 208 -7.85 12.95 -9.31
N LYS A 209 -7.45 11.74 -8.98
CA LYS A 209 -7.10 10.70 -9.96
C LYS A 209 -7.82 9.40 -9.64
N SER A 210 -8.06 8.58 -10.67
CA SER A 210 -8.68 7.27 -10.47
C SER A 210 -7.71 6.28 -9.84
N ALA A 211 -8.22 5.40 -8.97
CA ALA A 211 -7.45 4.32 -8.38
C ALA A 211 -6.78 3.42 -9.44
N LYS A 212 -7.47 3.17 -10.56
CA LYS A 212 -6.94 2.38 -11.67
C LYS A 212 -5.64 2.98 -12.22
N ARG A 213 -5.63 4.30 -12.50
CA ARG A 213 -4.43 4.97 -13.02
C ARG A 213 -3.28 4.93 -12.02
N ILE A 214 -3.58 5.18 -10.74
CA ILE A 214 -2.58 5.12 -9.67
C ILE A 214 -1.96 3.72 -9.56
N ALA A 215 -2.79 2.69 -9.62
CA ALA A 215 -2.35 1.30 -9.56
C ALA A 215 -1.50 0.90 -10.77
N GLU A 216 -1.90 1.30 -11.98
CA GLU A 216 -1.16 1.00 -13.21
C GLU A 216 0.23 1.65 -13.20
N GLU A 217 0.32 2.97 -12.93
CA GLU A 217 1.61 3.68 -12.81
C GLU A 217 2.47 3.10 -11.67
N GLY A 218 1.85 2.74 -10.53
CA GLY A 218 2.52 2.15 -9.39
C GLY A 218 3.10 0.77 -9.68
N VAL A 219 2.30 -0.13 -10.26
CA VAL A 219 2.74 -1.49 -10.60
C VAL A 219 3.84 -1.45 -11.67
N GLU A 220 3.68 -0.64 -12.71
CA GLU A 220 4.70 -0.48 -13.75
C GLU A 220 6.03 0.00 -13.16
N GLY A 221 6.01 1.05 -12.36
CA GLY A 221 7.23 1.57 -11.73
C GLY A 221 7.86 0.60 -10.74
N MET A 222 7.06 -0.15 -9.96
CA MET A 222 7.56 -1.21 -9.08
C MET A 222 8.26 -2.32 -9.89
N LEU A 223 7.66 -2.78 -10.97
CA LEU A 223 8.25 -3.81 -11.82
C LEU A 223 9.56 -3.35 -12.45
N ASN A 224 9.68 -2.06 -12.75
CA ASN A 224 10.90 -1.40 -13.25
C ASN A 224 11.90 -1.01 -12.14
N GLY A 225 11.66 -1.36 -10.88
CA GLY A 225 12.57 -1.12 -9.76
C GLY A 225 12.68 0.35 -9.33
N GLN A 226 11.69 1.19 -9.64
CA GLN A 226 11.67 2.59 -9.20
C GLN A 226 11.51 2.66 -7.67
N LYS A 227 12.35 3.46 -7.02
CA LYS A 227 12.37 3.56 -5.54
C LYS A 227 11.19 4.34 -4.97
N ILE A 228 10.84 5.46 -5.62
CA ILE A 228 9.71 6.33 -5.24
C ILE A 228 8.90 6.63 -6.49
N ILE A 229 7.60 6.44 -6.41
CA ILE A 229 6.66 6.77 -7.47
C ILE A 229 5.65 7.77 -6.95
N VAL A 230 5.65 8.96 -7.52
CA VAL A 230 4.56 9.93 -7.39
C VAL A 230 3.75 9.86 -8.68
N PRO A 231 2.56 9.23 -8.67
CA PRO A 231 1.77 9.08 -9.88
C PRO A 231 1.31 10.43 -10.42
N THR A 232 1.25 10.54 -11.75
CA THR A 232 0.80 11.70 -12.52
C THR A 232 1.75 12.91 -12.52
N LYS A 233 1.79 13.60 -13.66
CA LYS A 233 2.66 14.78 -13.84
C LYS A 233 2.32 15.89 -12.85
N THR A 234 1.05 16.13 -12.60
CA THR A 234 0.57 17.18 -11.68
C THR A 234 1.17 16.99 -10.28
N TRP A 235 1.05 15.78 -9.71
CA TRP A 235 1.58 15.51 -8.38
C TRP A 235 3.11 15.46 -8.32
N LYS A 236 3.78 15.04 -9.41
CA LYS A 236 5.25 15.14 -9.51
C LYS A 236 5.73 16.57 -9.38
N ILE A 237 5.06 17.52 -10.08
CA ILE A 237 5.41 18.95 -10.02
C ILE A 237 5.14 19.49 -8.60
N ILE A 238 3.98 19.20 -8.00
CA ILE A 238 3.64 19.68 -6.66
C ILE A 238 4.67 19.17 -5.63
N VAL A 239 4.97 17.86 -5.63
CA VAL A 239 5.96 17.30 -4.71
C VAL A 239 7.36 17.88 -4.96
N PHE A 240 7.74 18.14 -6.20
CA PHE A 240 9.00 18.82 -6.51
C PHE A 240 9.04 20.22 -5.90
N LEU A 241 7.99 21.03 -6.08
CA LEU A 241 7.90 22.36 -5.49
C LEU A 241 7.95 22.32 -3.96
N ILE A 242 7.21 21.40 -3.31
CA ILE A 242 7.27 21.24 -1.85
C ILE A 242 8.69 20.97 -1.35
N LYS A 243 9.50 20.21 -2.10
CA LYS A 243 10.88 19.87 -1.71
C LYS A 243 11.86 21.02 -1.82
N ILE A 244 11.61 21.98 -2.71
CA ILE A 244 12.53 23.11 -2.95
C ILE A 244 12.13 24.39 -2.21
N VAL A 245 10.86 24.52 -1.81
CA VAL A 245 10.40 25.67 -1.00
C VAL A 245 10.93 25.49 0.43
N PRO A 246 11.68 26.47 0.97
CA PRO A 246 12.11 26.41 2.37
C PRO A 246 10.91 26.29 3.30
N GLN A 247 10.99 25.39 4.28
CA GLN A 247 9.95 25.20 5.31
C GLN A 247 9.95 26.32 6.38
N PHE A 248 10.25 27.56 5.99
CA PHE A 248 10.35 28.72 6.89
C PHE A 248 9.10 29.60 6.88
N ILE A 249 7.94 29.01 6.56
CA ILE A 249 6.67 29.74 6.64
C ILE A 249 5.73 28.97 7.55
#